data_cb5a139640600e4cd859d0b26e12f4a7
#
_entry.id   cb5a139640600e4cd859d0b26e12f4a7
#
_cell.length_a   1.000
_cell.length_b   1.000
_cell.length_c   1.000
_cell.angle_alpha   90.00
_cell.angle_beta   90.00
_cell.angle_gamma   90.00
#
_symmetry.space_group_name_H-M   'P 1'
#
loop_
_entity.id
_entity.type
_entity.pdbx_description
1 polymer ?
#
loop_
_entity_poly.entity_id
_entity_poly.type
_entity_poly.pdbx_seq_one_letter_code
_entity_poly.pdbx_strand_id
1 'polypeptide(L)'
;MVNNLEYLGYSQPMALAIAEALKVNPYPNPRVGAVLTDKTGNIKAISNHVRKGNNHAEMNIFEQVEAQDSDTLYITLEPCFHSDSSPSCAKAIIEQGIKKVVIGDIDLDQRTNGKSISLLKDNNISVEIEPNANNLLNPYYENIHAELRDIHYLLKVGMSENGYITNNSTDSKYITNEISLKIVHYLRATADCILIGKNTLLNDKPKLDVRLENFENLDLNPFPIVLWGSSTTLLNEAMNQYPHFTFLSSQPTHDNNVNCFTNSLNEVEEYFKDRKFRNIFIEGGREIINSYLNEDKIDSIYEFKSLHSIQDGMHIGNAYNQHLNNGFKIRSKYELMDNFLTTYTKN
;
A
#
# COMPACT_ATOMS: atom_id res chain seq x y z
N MET A 1 -7.93 -16.74 -1.71
CA MET A 1 -7.31 -15.46 -2.09
C MET A 1 -7.76 -14.31 -1.21
N VAL A 2 -9.01 -14.27 -0.81
CA VAL A 2 -9.67 -13.13 -0.17
C VAL A 2 -9.60 -13.21 1.36
N ASN A 3 -9.41 -14.40 1.90
CA ASN A 3 -9.55 -14.71 3.34
C ASN A 3 -8.63 -13.91 4.29
N ASN A 4 -7.55 -13.31 3.80
CA ASN A 4 -6.63 -12.56 4.67
C ASN A 4 -7.03 -11.08 4.82
N LEU A 5 -7.79 -10.52 3.89
CA LEU A 5 -8.31 -9.16 3.99
C LEU A 5 -9.54 -9.08 4.93
N GLU A 6 -10.19 -10.21 5.21
CA GLU A 6 -11.24 -10.31 6.23
C GLU A 6 -10.74 -9.93 7.63
N TYR A 7 -9.46 -10.19 7.95
CA TYR A 7 -8.84 -9.73 9.20
C TYR A 7 -8.73 -8.20 9.31
N LEU A 8 -8.82 -7.49 8.18
CA LEU A 8 -8.92 -6.03 8.14
C LEU A 8 -10.37 -5.54 8.18
N GLY A 9 -11.35 -6.44 8.34
CA GLY A 9 -12.76 -6.13 8.46
C GLY A 9 -13.51 -5.97 7.13
N TYR A 10 -12.88 -6.34 5.98
CA TYR A 10 -13.57 -6.30 4.70
C TYR A 10 -14.48 -7.51 4.49
N SER A 11 -15.65 -7.26 3.89
CA SER A 11 -16.49 -8.33 3.35
C SER A 11 -15.80 -9.02 2.16
N GLN A 12 -16.20 -10.25 1.86
CA GLN A 12 -15.64 -11.00 0.73
C GLN A 12 -15.75 -10.23 -0.61
N PRO A 13 -16.89 -9.60 -0.99
CA PRO A 13 -16.95 -8.82 -2.22
C PRO A 13 -16.02 -7.60 -2.22
N MET A 14 -15.88 -6.88 -1.08
CA MET A 14 -14.95 -5.76 -0.98
C MET A 14 -13.48 -6.23 -1.11
N ALA A 15 -13.12 -7.32 -0.47
CA ALA A 15 -11.80 -7.90 -0.59
C ALA A 15 -11.47 -8.33 -2.03
N LEU A 16 -12.47 -8.82 -2.79
CA LEU A 16 -12.31 -9.09 -4.24
C LEU A 16 -12.16 -7.80 -5.04
N ALA A 17 -12.89 -6.73 -4.72
CA ALA A 17 -12.73 -5.43 -5.36
C ALA A 17 -11.33 -4.85 -5.12
N ILE A 18 -10.78 -4.97 -3.90
CA ILE A 18 -9.40 -4.59 -3.56
C ILE A 18 -8.40 -5.41 -4.39
N ALA A 19 -8.57 -6.73 -4.45
CA ALA A 19 -7.71 -7.60 -5.25
C ALA A 19 -7.75 -7.24 -6.75
N GLU A 20 -8.92 -6.89 -7.28
CA GLU A 20 -9.07 -6.48 -8.68
C GLU A 20 -8.38 -5.14 -8.96
N ALA A 21 -8.50 -4.17 -8.04
CA ALA A 21 -7.83 -2.87 -8.15
C ALA A 21 -6.30 -2.99 -8.19
N LEU A 22 -5.72 -3.96 -7.48
CA LEU A 22 -4.27 -4.18 -7.46
C LEU A 22 -3.68 -4.67 -8.78
N LYS A 23 -4.49 -5.24 -9.68
CA LYS A 23 -4.02 -5.77 -10.97
C LYS A 23 -3.50 -4.69 -11.91
N VAL A 24 -3.77 -3.42 -11.64
CA VAL A 24 -3.46 -2.28 -12.51
C VAL A 24 -2.82 -1.13 -11.75
N ASN A 25 -2.10 -0.27 -12.47
CA ASN A 25 -1.56 0.99 -11.92
C ASN A 25 -2.08 2.18 -12.76
N PRO A 26 -3.24 2.75 -12.40
CA PRO A 26 -3.86 3.85 -13.16
C PRO A 26 -3.27 5.23 -12.89
N TYR A 27 -2.15 5.32 -12.15
CA TYR A 27 -1.54 6.60 -11.77
C TYR A 27 -1.59 7.65 -12.91
N PRO A 28 -1.93 8.93 -12.67
CA PRO A 28 -2.12 9.58 -11.36
C PRO A 28 -3.49 9.33 -10.70
N ASN A 29 -4.40 8.62 -11.35
CA ASN A 29 -5.69 8.25 -10.75
C ASN A 29 -5.49 7.20 -9.65
N PRO A 30 -6.38 7.14 -8.65
CA PRO A 30 -6.34 6.07 -7.66
C PRO A 30 -6.66 4.71 -8.28
N ARG A 31 -6.13 3.64 -7.66
CA ARG A 31 -6.57 2.28 -7.94
C ARG A 31 -7.99 2.11 -7.42
N VAL A 32 -8.91 1.75 -8.30
CA VAL A 32 -10.31 1.48 -7.96
C VAL A 32 -10.73 0.15 -8.54
N GLY A 33 -11.34 -0.67 -7.71
CA GLY A 33 -11.97 -1.93 -8.09
C GLY A 33 -13.43 -1.95 -7.67
N ALA A 34 -14.25 -2.67 -8.41
CA ALA A 34 -15.67 -2.82 -8.15
C ALA A 34 -16.13 -4.26 -8.35
N VAL A 35 -17.13 -4.66 -7.56
CA VAL A 35 -17.81 -5.96 -7.64
C VAL A 35 -19.30 -5.74 -7.57
N LEU A 36 -20.06 -6.34 -8.48
CA LEU A 36 -21.51 -6.41 -8.41
C LEU A 36 -21.93 -7.81 -7.98
N THR A 37 -22.78 -7.88 -6.96
CA THR A 37 -23.37 -9.14 -6.48
C THR A 37 -24.86 -9.14 -6.65
N ASP A 38 -25.47 -10.32 -6.85
CA ASP A 38 -26.91 -10.49 -6.77
C ASP A 38 -27.40 -10.46 -5.31
N LYS A 39 -28.71 -10.53 -5.12
CA LYS A 39 -29.38 -10.54 -3.80
C LYS A 39 -28.95 -11.70 -2.88
N THR A 40 -28.35 -12.76 -3.44
CA THR A 40 -27.89 -13.92 -2.68
C THR A 40 -26.38 -13.86 -2.38
N GLY A 41 -25.71 -12.79 -2.84
CA GLY A 41 -24.27 -12.58 -2.66
C GLY A 41 -23.40 -13.24 -3.74
N ASN A 42 -23.99 -13.82 -4.79
CA ASN A 42 -23.21 -14.35 -5.93
C ASN A 42 -22.66 -13.19 -6.76
N ILE A 43 -21.43 -13.34 -7.21
CA ILE A 43 -20.75 -12.34 -8.03
C ILE A 43 -21.30 -12.36 -9.46
N LYS A 44 -21.79 -11.22 -9.94
CA LYS A 44 -22.26 -11.02 -11.32
C LYS A 44 -21.16 -10.45 -12.22
N ALA A 45 -20.38 -9.49 -11.70
CA ALA A 45 -19.28 -8.89 -12.44
C ALA A 45 -18.20 -8.36 -11.48
N ILE A 46 -16.95 -8.29 -11.99
CA ILE A 46 -15.80 -7.70 -11.31
C ILE A 46 -15.06 -6.81 -12.32
N SER A 47 -14.60 -5.65 -11.89
CA SER A 47 -13.87 -4.72 -12.73
C SER A 47 -12.92 -3.82 -11.97
N ASN A 48 -12.03 -3.13 -12.71
CA ASN A 48 -11.11 -2.12 -12.19
C ASN A 48 -11.02 -0.91 -13.13
N HIS A 49 -10.43 0.17 -12.64
CA HIS A 49 -10.05 1.34 -13.43
C HIS A 49 -8.64 1.16 -13.99
N VAL A 50 -8.52 0.85 -15.27
CA VAL A 50 -7.25 0.43 -15.89
C VAL A 50 -6.22 1.57 -15.95
N ARG A 51 -6.66 2.78 -16.40
CA ARG A 51 -5.79 3.97 -16.54
C ARG A 51 -6.61 5.23 -16.75
N LYS A 52 -5.98 6.39 -16.52
CA LYS A 52 -6.58 7.70 -16.82
C LYS A 52 -7.13 7.77 -18.25
N GLY A 53 -8.36 8.26 -18.39
CA GLY A 53 -9.06 8.38 -19.69
C GLY A 53 -9.87 7.16 -20.11
N ASN A 54 -9.76 6.05 -19.40
CA ASN A 54 -10.65 4.88 -19.57
C ASN A 54 -11.84 4.99 -18.62
N ASN A 55 -12.84 4.13 -18.85
CA ASN A 55 -13.98 3.98 -17.95
C ASN A 55 -13.53 3.69 -16.51
N HIS A 56 -14.28 4.21 -15.56
CA HIS A 56 -14.14 3.85 -14.16
C HIS A 56 -14.66 2.41 -13.92
N ALA A 57 -14.28 1.82 -12.80
CA ALA A 57 -14.62 0.43 -12.48
C ALA A 57 -16.13 0.16 -12.53
N GLU A 58 -16.97 1.10 -12.05
CA GLU A 58 -18.41 1.00 -12.07
C GLU A 58 -18.96 0.94 -13.49
N MET A 59 -18.48 1.83 -14.36
CA MET A 59 -18.90 1.87 -15.75
C MET A 59 -18.56 0.59 -16.49
N ASN A 60 -17.38 0.02 -16.23
CA ASN A 60 -16.99 -1.26 -16.79
C ASN A 60 -17.90 -2.42 -16.32
N ILE A 61 -18.42 -2.38 -15.08
CA ILE A 61 -19.40 -3.36 -14.60
C ILE A 61 -20.71 -3.21 -15.39
N PHE A 62 -21.20 -2.00 -15.58
CA PHE A 62 -22.45 -1.74 -16.28
C PHE A 62 -22.41 -2.07 -17.78
N GLU A 63 -21.22 -2.07 -18.38
CA GLU A 63 -21.02 -2.57 -19.74
C GLU A 63 -21.00 -4.12 -19.83
N GLN A 64 -20.67 -4.80 -18.73
CA GLN A 64 -20.60 -6.27 -18.72
C GLN A 64 -21.93 -6.94 -18.43
N VAL A 65 -22.73 -6.36 -17.53
CA VAL A 65 -23.96 -6.94 -17.02
C VAL A 65 -25.01 -5.88 -16.75
N GLU A 66 -26.29 -6.25 -16.95
CA GLU A 66 -27.42 -5.46 -16.53
C GLU A 66 -27.60 -5.56 -15.01
N ALA A 67 -27.59 -4.42 -14.33
CA ALA A 67 -27.81 -4.36 -12.90
C ALA A 67 -29.32 -4.42 -12.59
N GLN A 68 -29.64 -4.93 -11.40
CA GLN A 68 -31.02 -5.01 -10.88
C GLN A 68 -31.10 -4.22 -9.56
N ASP A 69 -32.31 -3.83 -9.17
CA ASP A 69 -32.55 -3.08 -7.93
C ASP A 69 -32.18 -3.87 -6.67
N SER A 70 -32.20 -5.18 -6.75
CA SER A 70 -31.80 -6.11 -5.67
C SER A 70 -30.30 -6.39 -5.59
N ASP A 71 -29.51 -5.89 -6.56
CA ASP A 71 -28.06 -6.09 -6.58
C ASP A 71 -27.35 -5.15 -5.60
N THR A 72 -26.17 -5.55 -5.17
CA THR A 72 -25.29 -4.70 -4.34
C THR A 72 -23.99 -4.42 -5.10
N LEU A 73 -23.67 -3.13 -5.23
CA LEU A 73 -22.39 -2.69 -5.79
C LEU A 73 -21.39 -2.43 -4.66
N TYR A 74 -20.27 -3.12 -4.69
CA TYR A 74 -19.10 -2.88 -3.84
C TYR A 74 -18.06 -2.13 -4.66
N ILE A 75 -17.53 -1.05 -4.12
CA ILE A 75 -16.51 -0.23 -4.78
C ILE A 75 -15.49 0.27 -3.76
N THR A 76 -14.21 0.19 -4.09
CA THR A 76 -13.14 0.49 -3.15
C THR A 76 -12.96 1.96 -2.81
N LEU A 77 -13.54 2.87 -3.59
CA LEU A 77 -13.51 4.33 -3.39
C LEU A 77 -14.86 4.94 -3.71
N GLU A 78 -15.20 6.05 -3.06
CA GLU A 78 -16.42 6.82 -3.35
C GLU A 78 -16.57 7.10 -4.87
N PRO A 79 -17.73 6.78 -5.50
CA PRO A 79 -17.97 7.03 -6.91
C PRO A 79 -17.80 8.51 -7.26
N CYS A 80 -17.20 8.84 -8.40
CA CYS A 80 -17.00 10.23 -8.78
C CYS A 80 -18.32 11.00 -8.89
N PHE A 81 -18.32 12.25 -8.38
CA PHE A 81 -19.46 13.17 -8.46
C PHE A 81 -19.43 14.06 -9.72
N HIS A 82 -18.21 14.45 -10.13
CA HIS A 82 -17.99 15.35 -11.26
C HIS A 82 -18.10 14.62 -12.61
N SER A 83 -18.41 15.38 -13.65
CA SER A 83 -18.55 14.90 -15.02
C SER A 83 -17.55 15.66 -15.89
N ASP A 84 -16.30 15.20 -15.96
CA ASP A 84 -15.26 15.88 -16.77
C ASP A 84 -15.33 15.42 -18.23
N SER A 85 -15.25 14.13 -18.49
CA SER A 85 -15.27 13.53 -19.84
C SER A 85 -16.33 12.43 -20.03
N SER A 86 -16.99 12.02 -18.97
CA SER A 86 -18.05 11.00 -18.94
C SER A 86 -19.09 11.34 -17.87
N PRO A 87 -20.31 10.75 -17.91
CA PRO A 87 -21.27 10.89 -16.82
C PRO A 87 -20.65 10.48 -15.49
N SER A 88 -21.01 11.19 -14.39
CA SER A 88 -20.51 10.82 -13.07
C SER A 88 -20.98 9.41 -12.70
N CYS A 89 -20.09 8.64 -12.06
CA CYS A 89 -20.41 7.27 -11.65
C CYS A 89 -21.60 7.23 -10.67
N ALA A 90 -21.71 8.24 -9.80
CA ALA A 90 -22.85 8.35 -8.89
C ALA A 90 -24.19 8.46 -9.64
N LYS A 91 -24.25 9.23 -10.74
CA LYS A 91 -25.45 9.31 -11.58
C LYS A 91 -25.71 8.02 -12.33
N ALA A 92 -24.67 7.39 -12.88
CA ALA A 92 -24.80 6.11 -13.55
C ALA A 92 -25.35 5.02 -12.62
N ILE A 93 -24.93 4.96 -11.35
CA ILE A 93 -25.47 4.04 -10.34
C ILE A 93 -26.97 4.27 -10.14
N ILE A 94 -27.43 5.54 -10.07
CA ILE A 94 -28.85 5.88 -9.94
C ILE A 94 -29.63 5.42 -11.18
N GLU A 95 -29.11 5.69 -12.38
CA GLU A 95 -29.74 5.32 -13.66
C GLU A 95 -29.86 3.80 -13.84
N GLN A 96 -28.88 3.04 -13.31
CA GLN A 96 -28.92 1.57 -13.29
C GLN A 96 -29.92 0.99 -12.28
N GLY A 97 -30.49 1.81 -11.41
CA GLY A 97 -31.54 1.41 -10.47
C GLY A 97 -31.04 0.64 -9.25
N ILE A 98 -29.73 0.53 -9.01
CA ILE A 98 -29.14 -0.15 -7.85
C ILE A 98 -29.62 0.51 -6.56
N LYS A 99 -29.98 -0.29 -5.54
CA LYS A 99 -30.51 0.21 -4.27
C LYS A 99 -29.54 0.08 -3.10
N LYS A 100 -28.42 -0.60 -3.28
CA LYS A 100 -27.39 -0.74 -2.24
C LYS A 100 -25.99 -0.58 -2.81
N VAL A 101 -25.20 0.30 -2.18
CA VAL A 101 -23.77 0.51 -2.50
C VAL A 101 -22.94 0.39 -1.23
N VAL A 102 -21.85 -0.36 -1.30
CA VAL A 102 -20.85 -0.49 -0.23
C VAL A 102 -19.56 0.16 -0.72
N ILE A 103 -19.08 1.16 0.00
CA ILE A 103 -17.93 1.99 -0.36
C ILE A 103 -16.76 1.66 0.56
N GLY A 104 -15.59 1.42 0.00
CA GLY A 104 -14.37 1.10 0.75
C GLY A 104 -13.69 2.30 1.40
N ASP A 105 -13.86 3.49 0.84
CA ASP A 105 -13.33 4.74 1.42
C ASP A 105 -13.99 5.97 0.80
N ILE A 106 -13.97 7.09 1.53
CA ILE A 106 -14.43 8.39 1.01
C ILE A 106 -13.35 8.99 0.13
N ASP A 107 -13.73 9.59 -1.01
CA ASP A 107 -12.79 10.25 -1.89
C ASP A 107 -12.24 11.55 -1.24
N LEU A 108 -10.93 11.75 -1.31
CA LEU A 108 -10.27 12.95 -0.81
C LEU A 108 -10.40 14.13 -1.77
N ASP A 109 -10.74 13.89 -3.04
CA ASP A 109 -10.98 14.94 -4.03
C ASP A 109 -12.18 15.78 -3.62
N GLN A 110 -11.99 17.07 -3.35
CA GLN A 110 -13.02 18.00 -2.91
C GLN A 110 -14.20 18.12 -3.89
N ARG A 111 -14.00 17.74 -5.16
CA ARG A 111 -15.08 17.69 -6.17
C ARG A 111 -16.06 16.56 -5.89
N THR A 112 -15.61 15.50 -5.21
CA THR A 112 -16.38 14.29 -4.87
C THR A 112 -16.70 14.21 -3.37
N ASN A 113 -15.74 14.28 -2.51
CA ASN A 113 -15.72 14.13 -1.04
C ASN A 113 -17.10 14.22 -0.36
N GLY A 114 -17.75 13.09 -0.15
CA GLY A 114 -19.06 12.96 0.48
C GLY A 114 -20.27 13.39 -0.37
N LYS A 115 -20.06 14.04 -1.52
CA LYS A 115 -21.16 14.54 -2.37
C LYS A 115 -21.89 13.40 -3.08
N SER A 116 -21.15 12.40 -3.54
CA SER A 116 -21.75 11.23 -4.17
C SER A 116 -22.54 10.40 -3.18
N ILE A 117 -22.03 10.24 -1.96
CA ILE A 117 -22.74 9.57 -0.88
C ILE A 117 -24.06 10.28 -0.58
N SER A 118 -24.05 11.61 -0.50
CA SER A 118 -25.28 12.41 -0.30
C SER A 118 -26.25 12.23 -1.45
N LEU A 119 -25.77 12.36 -2.70
CA LEU A 119 -26.60 12.18 -3.90
C LEU A 119 -27.26 10.80 -3.97
N LEU A 120 -26.50 9.73 -3.65
CA LEU A 120 -27.03 8.37 -3.64
C LEU A 120 -28.14 8.21 -2.57
N LYS A 121 -27.90 8.71 -1.35
CA LYS A 121 -28.89 8.68 -0.26
C LYS A 121 -30.15 9.47 -0.58
N ASP A 122 -30.03 10.65 -1.20
CA ASP A 122 -31.16 11.49 -1.64
C ASP A 122 -32.00 10.78 -2.72
N ASN A 123 -31.45 9.80 -3.43
CA ASN A 123 -32.15 8.95 -4.40
C ASN A 123 -32.56 7.58 -3.81
N ASN A 124 -32.68 7.47 -2.48
CA ASN A 124 -33.11 6.26 -1.76
C ASN A 124 -32.19 5.04 -2.01
N ILE A 125 -30.92 5.27 -2.21
CA ILE A 125 -29.90 4.21 -2.29
C ILE A 125 -29.24 4.07 -0.92
N SER A 126 -29.22 2.87 -0.36
CA SER A 126 -28.52 2.55 0.88
C SER A 126 -27.02 2.61 0.63
N VAL A 127 -26.30 3.39 1.43
CA VAL A 127 -24.84 3.50 1.36
C VAL A 127 -24.22 3.03 2.67
N GLU A 128 -23.43 1.98 2.59
CA GLU A 128 -22.59 1.48 3.69
C GLU A 128 -21.13 1.80 3.40
N ILE A 129 -20.30 1.94 4.43
CA ILE A 129 -18.87 2.21 4.30
C ILE A 129 -18.11 1.12 5.04
N GLU A 130 -17.24 0.43 4.31
CA GLU A 130 -16.22 -0.47 4.85
C GLU A 130 -14.86 0.26 4.78
N PRO A 131 -14.43 0.93 5.87
CA PRO A 131 -13.40 1.95 5.80
C PRO A 131 -12.00 1.38 5.55
N ASN A 132 -11.11 2.24 5.02
CA ASN A 132 -9.67 2.09 4.88
C ASN A 132 -9.15 1.32 3.66
N ALA A 133 -9.91 1.12 2.59
CA ALA A 133 -9.40 0.50 1.37
C ALA A 133 -8.23 1.30 0.75
N ASN A 134 -8.24 2.64 0.85
CA ASN A 134 -7.13 3.49 0.38
C ASN A 134 -5.82 3.25 1.14
N ASN A 135 -5.86 2.83 2.39
CA ASN A 135 -4.65 2.49 3.13
C ASN A 135 -3.87 1.35 2.47
N LEU A 136 -4.57 0.40 1.84
CA LEU A 136 -3.93 -0.69 1.11
C LEU A 136 -3.65 -0.33 -0.35
N LEU A 137 -4.59 0.34 -1.02
CA LEU A 137 -4.54 0.53 -2.47
C LEU A 137 -3.80 1.79 -2.90
N ASN A 138 -4.00 2.87 -2.17
CA ASN A 138 -3.60 4.20 -2.58
C ASN A 138 -2.93 4.98 -1.43
N PRO A 139 -1.89 4.45 -0.78
CA PRO A 139 -1.26 5.10 0.37
C PRO A 139 -0.72 6.52 0.03
N TYR A 140 -0.35 6.76 -1.24
CA TYR A 140 0.12 8.06 -1.73
C TYR A 140 -1.00 9.07 -2.03
N TYR A 141 -2.26 8.66 -2.02
CA TYR A 141 -3.38 9.47 -2.52
C TYR A 141 -3.64 10.71 -1.65
N GLU A 142 -3.44 10.60 -0.35
CA GLU A 142 -3.54 11.74 0.57
C GLU A 142 -2.52 12.83 0.22
N ASN A 143 -1.29 12.45 -0.08
CA ASN A 143 -0.23 13.42 -0.40
C ASN A 143 -0.50 14.17 -1.71
N ILE A 144 -1.07 13.51 -2.71
CA ILE A 144 -1.44 14.16 -3.98
C ILE A 144 -2.49 15.23 -3.74
N HIS A 145 -3.55 14.92 -2.97
CA HIS A 145 -4.66 15.85 -2.73
C HIS A 145 -4.32 16.94 -1.71
N ALA A 146 -3.43 16.69 -0.78
CA ALA A 146 -2.95 17.69 0.18
C ALA A 146 -1.87 18.61 -0.41
N GLU A 147 -1.41 18.38 -1.66
CA GLU A 147 -0.30 19.10 -2.31
C GLU A 147 0.99 19.12 -1.47
N LEU A 148 1.16 18.13 -0.58
CA LEU A 148 2.24 18.14 0.41
C LEU A 148 3.59 17.81 -0.21
N ARG A 149 3.64 16.78 -1.03
CA ARG A 149 4.86 16.36 -1.74
C ARG A 149 4.57 15.35 -2.85
N ASP A 150 5.50 15.28 -3.81
CA ASP A 150 5.39 14.38 -4.96
C ASP A 150 5.63 12.90 -4.62
N ILE A 151 6.31 12.61 -3.52
CA ILE A 151 6.71 11.27 -3.10
C ILE A 151 6.08 10.96 -1.74
N HIS A 152 5.50 9.78 -1.64
CA HIS A 152 4.99 9.21 -0.39
C HIS A 152 5.94 8.14 0.13
N TYR A 153 6.38 8.27 1.36
CA TYR A 153 7.24 7.31 2.05
C TYR A 153 6.42 6.49 3.05
N LEU A 154 6.18 5.23 2.71
CA LEU A 154 5.54 4.25 3.57
C LEU A 154 6.59 3.43 4.31
N LEU A 155 6.66 3.54 5.62
CA LEU A 155 7.53 2.73 6.47
C LEU A 155 6.78 1.51 6.99
N LYS A 156 7.31 0.30 6.74
CA LYS A 156 6.85 -0.93 7.39
C LYS A 156 7.80 -1.32 8.51
N VAL A 157 7.24 -1.58 9.69
CA VAL A 157 7.96 -2.11 10.83
C VAL A 157 7.31 -3.42 11.27
N GLY A 158 8.10 -4.49 11.38
CA GLY A 158 7.70 -5.73 12.04
C GLY A 158 8.47 -5.86 13.35
N MET A 159 7.79 -6.03 14.48
CA MET A 159 8.44 -6.14 15.78
C MET A 159 7.76 -7.13 16.72
N SER A 160 8.51 -7.61 17.70
CA SER A 160 8.00 -8.37 18.84
C SER A 160 7.26 -7.48 19.85
N GLU A 161 6.60 -8.09 20.83
CA GLU A 161 5.93 -7.37 21.92
C GLU A 161 6.89 -6.38 22.63
N ASN A 162 8.10 -6.80 22.89
CA ASN A 162 9.13 -6.04 23.59
C ASN A 162 10.07 -5.25 22.64
N GLY A 163 9.69 -5.02 21.37
CA GLY A 163 10.32 -4.06 20.46
C GLY A 163 11.54 -4.55 19.69
N TYR A 164 11.77 -5.84 19.57
CA TYR A 164 12.83 -6.41 18.73
C TYR A 164 12.35 -6.53 17.27
N ILE A 165 13.19 -6.09 16.34
CA ILE A 165 12.95 -6.14 14.89
C ILE A 165 13.73 -7.24 14.17
N THR A 166 14.63 -7.95 14.88
CA THR A 166 15.26 -9.18 14.44
C THR A 166 15.21 -10.23 15.55
N ASN A 167 15.30 -11.49 15.17
CA ASN A 167 15.40 -12.61 16.09
C ASN A 167 16.66 -13.42 15.74
N ASN A 168 17.63 -13.48 16.64
CA ASN A 168 18.86 -14.25 16.48
C ASN A 168 18.70 -15.74 16.84
N SER A 169 17.55 -16.13 17.37
CA SER A 169 17.27 -17.54 17.64
C SER A 169 17.06 -18.31 16.34
N THR A 170 17.40 -19.60 16.35
CA THR A 170 17.27 -20.48 15.19
C THR A 170 15.83 -20.96 14.94
N ASP A 171 14.91 -20.72 15.88
CA ASP A 171 13.59 -21.33 15.90
C ASP A 171 12.56 -20.65 14.97
N SER A 172 12.72 -19.36 14.66
CA SER A 172 11.88 -18.65 13.69
C SER A 172 12.62 -17.46 13.09
N LYS A 173 12.67 -17.41 11.75
CA LYS A 173 13.18 -16.26 11.01
C LYS A 173 12.20 -15.07 11.08
N TYR A 174 10.90 -15.32 11.21
CA TYR A 174 9.85 -14.31 11.16
C TYR A 174 9.37 -13.96 12.56
N ILE A 175 9.25 -12.66 12.83
CA ILE A 175 8.74 -12.12 14.10
C ILE A 175 7.21 -12.06 14.07
N THR A 176 6.65 -11.82 12.88
CA THR A 176 5.22 -11.67 12.66
C THR A 176 4.64 -12.88 11.93
N ASN A 177 3.34 -13.10 12.09
CA ASN A 177 2.64 -14.25 11.54
C ASN A 177 2.42 -14.17 10.01
N GLU A 178 1.90 -15.26 9.44
CA GLU A 178 1.65 -15.40 8.00
C GLU A 178 0.64 -14.36 7.47
N ILE A 179 -0.37 -13.99 8.27
CA ILE A 179 -1.36 -12.98 7.87
C ILE A 179 -0.68 -11.62 7.69
N SER A 180 0.15 -11.23 8.66
CA SER A 180 0.97 -10.01 8.58
C SER A 180 1.85 -10.00 7.34
N LEU A 181 2.52 -11.11 7.02
CA LEU A 181 3.36 -11.25 5.83
C LEU A 181 2.55 -11.12 4.53
N LYS A 182 1.34 -11.67 4.46
CA LYS A 182 0.46 -11.51 3.30
C LYS A 182 0.02 -10.06 3.10
N ILE A 183 -0.33 -9.34 4.17
CA ILE A 183 -0.65 -7.91 4.09
C ILE A 183 0.57 -7.10 3.59
N VAL A 184 1.79 -7.44 4.03
CA VAL A 184 3.02 -6.82 3.50
C VAL A 184 3.14 -7.01 1.99
N HIS A 185 2.78 -8.17 1.44
CA HIS A 185 2.79 -8.38 0.00
C HIS A 185 1.75 -7.52 -0.75
N TYR A 186 0.57 -7.24 -0.15
CA TYR A 186 -0.36 -6.24 -0.71
C TYR A 186 0.26 -4.85 -0.73
N LEU A 187 0.93 -4.43 0.35
CA LEU A 187 1.62 -3.13 0.40
C LEU A 187 2.75 -3.05 -0.63
N ARG A 188 3.54 -4.10 -0.80
CA ARG A 188 4.58 -4.16 -1.85
C ARG A 188 3.99 -3.99 -3.25
N ALA A 189 2.84 -4.64 -3.52
CA ALA A 189 2.17 -4.55 -4.82
C ALA A 189 1.68 -3.14 -5.17
N THR A 190 1.56 -2.24 -4.20
CA THR A 190 1.19 -0.84 -4.43
C THR A 190 2.38 0.10 -4.56
N ALA A 191 3.59 -0.35 -4.22
CA ALA A 191 4.80 0.47 -4.24
C ALA A 191 5.43 0.54 -5.64
N ASP A 192 6.01 1.70 -5.98
CA ASP A 192 6.84 1.83 -7.18
C ASP A 192 8.24 1.26 -6.94
N CYS A 193 8.78 1.47 -5.74
CA CYS A 193 10.02 0.83 -5.34
C CYS A 193 10.01 0.38 -3.86
N ILE A 194 10.84 -0.61 -3.56
CA ILE A 194 11.11 -1.08 -2.22
C ILE A 194 12.54 -0.75 -1.84
N LEU A 195 12.71 -0.11 -0.69
CA LEU A 195 13.97 0.40 -0.20
C LEU A 195 14.41 -0.34 1.05
N ILE A 196 15.62 -0.91 1.00
CA ILE A 196 16.27 -1.56 2.14
C ILE A 196 17.68 -1.03 2.37
N GLY A 197 18.23 -1.26 3.55
CA GLY A 197 19.63 -0.98 3.85
C GLY A 197 20.54 -2.18 3.53
N LYS A 198 21.85 -1.88 3.39
CA LYS A 198 22.90 -2.89 3.17
C LYS A 198 22.82 -4.06 4.17
N ASN A 199 22.69 -3.76 5.47
CA ASN A 199 22.69 -4.79 6.50
C ASN A 199 21.48 -5.72 6.40
N THR A 200 20.32 -5.20 6.01
CA THR A 200 19.12 -6.01 5.72
C THR A 200 19.38 -6.96 4.54
N LEU A 201 20.00 -6.46 3.45
CA LEU A 201 20.33 -7.32 2.32
C LEU A 201 21.27 -8.45 2.71
N LEU A 202 22.37 -8.13 3.41
CA LEU A 202 23.43 -9.08 3.75
C LEU A 202 22.95 -10.15 4.76
N ASN A 203 22.18 -9.76 5.75
CA ASN A 203 21.71 -10.64 6.81
C ASN A 203 20.50 -11.48 6.40
N ASP A 204 19.50 -10.85 5.80
CA ASP A 204 18.20 -11.48 5.56
C ASP A 204 18.07 -12.11 4.17
N LYS A 205 18.92 -11.67 3.21
CA LYS A 205 18.91 -12.10 1.80
C LYS A 205 17.51 -12.10 1.20
N PRO A 206 16.78 -10.97 1.32
CA PRO A 206 15.38 -10.92 0.95
C PRO A 206 15.21 -10.95 -0.59
N LYS A 207 14.11 -11.54 -1.06
CA LYS A 207 13.75 -11.51 -2.49
C LYS A 207 13.14 -10.18 -2.92
N LEU A 208 12.48 -9.46 -2.01
CA LEU A 208 11.77 -8.20 -2.23
C LEU A 208 10.65 -8.28 -3.29
N ASP A 209 10.19 -9.48 -3.60
CA ASP A 209 9.14 -9.76 -4.56
C ASP A 209 7.74 -9.73 -3.94
N VAL A 210 6.73 -9.71 -4.79
CA VAL A 210 5.32 -9.87 -4.44
C VAL A 210 4.92 -11.32 -4.65
N ARG A 211 4.42 -11.98 -3.60
CA ARG A 211 3.94 -13.35 -3.59
C ARG A 211 2.49 -13.39 -3.10
N LEU A 212 1.58 -13.05 -3.99
CA LEU A 212 0.14 -13.12 -3.77
C LEU A 212 -0.44 -14.22 -4.66
N GLU A 213 -1.23 -15.12 -4.06
CA GLU A 213 -1.92 -16.19 -4.78
C GLU A 213 -2.83 -15.61 -5.87
N ASN A 214 -2.79 -16.21 -7.06
CA ASN A 214 -3.52 -15.80 -8.28
C ASN A 214 -3.10 -14.45 -8.89
N PHE A 215 -1.91 -13.93 -8.51
CA PHE A 215 -1.29 -12.76 -9.12
C PHE A 215 0.07 -13.10 -9.76
N GLU A 216 0.41 -14.38 -9.85
CA GLU A 216 1.72 -14.87 -10.30
C GLU A 216 2.05 -14.46 -11.75
N ASN A 217 1.04 -14.20 -12.56
CA ASN A 217 1.19 -13.78 -13.97
C ASN A 217 1.22 -12.25 -14.13
N LEU A 218 1.16 -11.48 -13.03
CA LEU A 218 1.18 -10.02 -13.06
C LEU A 218 2.53 -9.52 -12.57
N ASP A 219 3.09 -8.55 -13.26
CA ASP A 219 4.30 -7.85 -12.80
C ASP A 219 3.92 -6.76 -11.78
N LEU A 220 3.75 -7.19 -10.53
CA LEU A 220 3.45 -6.32 -9.39
C LEU A 220 4.67 -6.06 -8.51
N ASN A 221 5.85 -6.46 -8.95
CA ASN A 221 7.05 -6.31 -8.16
C ASN A 221 7.50 -4.85 -8.11
N PRO A 222 7.71 -4.28 -6.90
CA PRO A 222 8.33 -2.97 -6.77
C PRO A 222 9.79 -3.04 -7.23
N PHE A 223 10.31 -1.92 -7.69
CA PHE A 223 11.71 -1.80 -8.10
C PHE A 223 12.63 -1.93 -6.86
N PRO A 224 13.51 -2.93 -6.76
CA PRO A 224 14.31 -3.17 -5.55
C PRO A 224 15.53 -2.24 -5.50
N ILE A 225 15.64 -1.49 -4.39
CA ILE A 225 16.71 -0.52 -4.16
C ILE A 225 17.39 -0.80 -2.82
N VAL A 226 18.71 -0.75 -2.83
CA VAL A 226 19.55 -0.93 -1.64
C VAL A 226 20.36 0.33 -1.35
N LEU A 227 20.12 0.97 -0.19
CA LEU A 227 21.01 1.99 0.32
C LEU A 227 22.27 1.32 0.87
N TRP A 228 23.36 1.43 0.11
CA TRP A 228 24.62 0.76 0.44
C TRP A 228 25.51 1.59 1.36
N GLY A 229 25.43 2.92 1.24
CA GLY A 229 26.26 3.86 2.00
C GLY A 229 27.69 3.96 1.43
N SER A 230 28.67 4.27 2.29
CA SER A 230 30.05 4.59 1.88
C SER A 230 31.01 3.39 1.81
N SER A 231 30.57 2.20 2.22
CA SER A 231 31.44 1.01 2.23
C SER A 231 31.54 0.39 0.84
N THR A 232 32.76 0.12 0.37
CA THR A 232 33.01 -0.68 -0.85
C THR A 232 33.05 -2.18 -0.58
N THR A 233 33.17 -2.57 0.69
CA THR A 233 33.24 -3.98 1.09
C THR A 233 31.95 -4.71 0.72
N LEU A 234 32.07 -5.87 0.11
CA LEU A 234 30.99 -6.76 -0.34
C LEU A 234 30.04 -6.17 -1.41
N LEU A 235 30.26 -4.93 -1.87
CA LEU A 235 29.38 -4.32 -2.88
C LEU A 235 29.37 -5.14 -4.18
N ASN A 236 30.55 -5.48 -4.71
CA ASN A 236 30.67 -6.26 -5.95
C ASN A 236 30.06 -7.67 -5.81
N GLU A 237 30.23 -8.31 -4.65
CA GLU A 237 29.62 -9.62 -4.38
C GLU A 237 28.10 -9.52 -4.33
N ALA A 238 27.58 -8.50 -3.66
CA ALA A 238 26.14 -8.25 -3.57
C ALA A 238 25.55 -7.96 -4.96
N MET A 239 26.21 -7.15 -5.80
CA MET A 239 25.78 -6.86 -7.16
C MET A 239 25.74 -8.11 -8.03
N ASN A 240 26.76 -8.98 -7.93
CA ASN A 240 26.77 -10.26 -8.65
C ASN A 240 25.66 -11.21 -8.17
N GLN A 241 25.35 -11.20 -6.88
CA GLN A 241 24.31 -12.04 -6.31
C GLN A 241 22.88 -11.52 -6.62
N TYR A 242 22.71 -10.20 -6.74
CA TYR A 242 21.45 -9.52 -6.97
C TYR A 242 21.51 -8.61 -8.21
N PRO A 243 21.68 -9.15 -9.43
CA PRO A 243 21.94 -8.36 -10.64
C PRO A 243 20.74 -7.49 -11.08
N HIS A 244 19.55 -7.75 -10.55
CA HIS A 244 18.34 -6.98 -10.80
C HIS A 244 18.04 -5.92 -9.73
N PHE A 245 18.88 -5.80 -8.69
CA PHE A 245 18.76 -4.76 -7.68
C PHE A 245 19.57 -3.52 -8.09
N THR A 246 19.08 -2.36 -7.71
CA THR A 246 19.84 -1.10 -7.82
C THR A 246 20.50 -0.78 -6.49
N PHE A 247 21.77 -0.42 -6.54
CA PHE A 247 22.54 -0.06 -5.38
C PHE A 247 22.81 1.45 -5.38
N LEU A 248 22.45 2.13 -4.30
CA LEU A 248 22.72 3.53 -4.08
C LEU A 248 23.93 3.63 -3.13
N SER A 249 25.08 4.04 -3.67
CA SER A 249 26.35 4.11 -2.93
C SER A 249 26.92 5.52 -2.96
N SER A 250 27.52 5.96 -1.87
CA SER A 250 28.26 7.23 -1.83
C SER A 250 29.70 7.11 -2.34
N GLN A 251 30.11 5.91 -2.76
CA GLN A 251 31.41 5.69 -3.40
C GLN A 251 31.23 5.50 -4.91
N PRO A 252 32.07 6.17 -5.74
CA PRO A 252 32.05 5.96 -7.17
C PRO A 252 32.46 4.51 -7.50
N THR A 253 31.70 3.89 -8.38
CA THR A 253 32.03 2.57 -8.94
C THR A 253 32.02 2.67 -10.46
N HIS A 254 32.73 1.75 -11.11
CA HIS A 254 32.76 1.66 -12.58
C HIS A 254 31.57 0.86 -13.14
N ASP A 255 30.64 0.43 -12.29
CA ASP A 255 29.50 -0.40 -12.70
C ASP A 255 28.24 0.45 -12.91
N ASN A 256 27.60 0.26 -14.05
CA ASN A 256 26.39 0.98 -14.45
C ASN A 256 25.15 0.69 -13.57
N ASN A 257 25.20 -0.37 -12.75
CA ASN A 257 24.14 -0.73 -11.81
C ASN A 257 24.27 -0.02 -10.45
N VAL A 258 25.34 0.74 -10.25
CA VAL A 258 25.56 1.54 -9.06
C VAL A 258 25.39 3.01 -9.38
N ASN A 259 24.40 3.62 -8.78
CA ASN A 259 24.24 5.06 -8.84
C ASN A 259 24.97 5.67 -7.65
N CYS A 260 25.90 6.59 -7.94
CA CYS A 260 26.63 7.31 -6.92
C CYS A 260 25.78 8.45 -6.37
N PHE A 261 25.72 8.51 -5.05
CA PHE A 261 25.07 9.59 -4.32
C PHE A 261 26.02 10.09 -3.25
N THR A 262 25.94 11.34 -2.94
CA THR A 262 26.48 11.84 -1.69
C THR A 262 25.63 11.25 -0.53
N ASN A 263 26.04 11.42 0.70
CA ASN A 263 25.35 10.81 1.86
C ASN A 263 24.02 11.50 2.21
N SER A 264 23.34 12.15 1.25
CA SER A 264 22.12 12.93 1.47
C SER A 264 20.88 12.17 1.01
N LEU A 265 19.88 12.04 1.87
CA LEU A 265 18.56 11.52 1.50
C LEU A 265 17.85 12.41 0.47
N ASN A 266 18.22 13.68 0.35
CA ASN A 266 17.66 14.56 -0.69
C ASN A 266 18.12 14.15 -2.09
N GLU A 267 19.36 13.71 -2.27
CA GLU A 267 19.83 13.19 -3.57
C GLU A 267 19.17 11.86 -3.92
N VAL A 268 18.92 11.01 -2.92
CA VAL A 268 18.14 9.80 -3.10
C VAL A 268 16.71 10.13 -3.54
N GLU A 269 16.13 11.20 -2.98
CA GLU A 269 14.81 11.68 -3.38
C GLU A 269 14.79 12.21 -4.82
N GLU A 270 15.80 12.96 -5.25
CA GLU A 270 15.93 13.38 -6.66
C GLU A 270 16.04 12.17 -7.61
N TYR A 271 16.77 11.13 -7.23
CA TYR A 271 16.81 9.88 -7.99
C TYR A 271 15.41 9.25 -8.15
N PHE A 272 14.58 9.27 -7.09
CA PHE A 272 13.21 8.77 -7.17
C PHE A 272 12.35 9.64 -8.09
N LYS A 273 12.48 10.97 -8.03
CA LYS A 273 11.76 11.92 -8.90
C LYS A 273 12.11 11.71 -10.37
N ASP A 274 13.39 11.57 -10.69
CA ASP A 274 13.86 11.31 -12.05
C ASP A 274 13.28 10.02 -12.64
N ARG A 275 13.10 9.01 -11.82
CA ARG A 275 12.47 7.74 -12.20
C ARG A 275 10.95 7.74 -12.10
N LYS A 276 10.36 8.85 -11.66
CA LYS A 276 8.92 9.03 -11.46
C LYS A 276 8.33 8.06 -10.42
N PHE A 277 9.15 7.62 -9.47
CA PHE A 277 8.65 6.85 -8.33
C PHE A 277 7.89 7.79 -7.38
N ARG A 278 6.70 7.40 -6.98
CA ARG A 278 5.79 8.19 -6.14
C ARG A 278 5.48 7.53 -4.81
N ASN A 279 5.46 6.20 -4.78
CA ASN A 279 5.20 5.43 -3.57
C ASN A 279 6.43 4.59 -3.22
N ILE A 280 7.17 5.03 -2.20
CA ILE A 280 8.40 4.39 -1.75
C ILE A 280 8.10 3.55 -0.51
N PHE A 281 8.26 2.23 -0.62
CA PHE A 281 8.04 1.30 0.46
C PHE A 281 9.36 0.99 1.17
N ILE A 282 9.49 1.42 2.43
CA ILE A 282 10.70 1.22 3.23
C ILE A 282 10.53 -0.02 4.10
N GLU A 283 11.33 -1.05 3.82
CA GLU A 283 11.46 -2.26 4.64
C GLU A 283 12.90 -2.39 5.15
N GLY A 284 13.28 -1.59 6.11
CA GLY A 284 14.66 -1.53 6.55
C GLY A 284 14.89 -1.96 8.00
N GLY A 285 16.16 -2.17 8.33
CA GLY A 285 16.62 -2.27 9.72
C GLY A 285 16.67 -0.90 10.40
N ARG A 286 17.04 -0.92 11.69
CA ARG A 286 17.03 0.28 12.56
C ARG A 286 17.73 1.51 11.96
N GLU A 287 18.81 1.34 11.24
CA GLU A 287 19.59 2.46 10.68
C GLU A 287 18.78 3.23 9.63
N ILE A 288 18.17 2.53 8.67
CA ILE A 288 17.37 3.18 7.62
C ILE A 288 16.09 3.81 8.21
N ILE A 289 15.45 3.12 9.15
CA ILE A 289 14.28 3.64 9.87
C ILE A 289 14.62 4.97 10.53
N ASN A 290 15.69 5.01 11.32
CA ASN A 290 16.11 6.22 12.02
C ASN A 290 16.52 7.34 11.06
N SER A 291 17.23 7.02 9.96
CA SER A 291 17.66 8.04 8.99
C SER A 291 16.46 8.77 8.37
N TYR A 292 15.43 8.04 7.95
CA TYR A 292 14.24 8.65 7.35
C TYR A 292 13.33 9.36 8.37
N LEU A 293 13.23 8.83 9.59
CA LEU A 293 12.48 9.50 10.66
C LEU A 293 13.15 10.78 11.13
N ASN A 294 14.49 10.79 11.29
CA ASN A 294 15.24 11.96 11.72
C ASN A 294 15.17 13.13 10.72
N GLU A 295 15.06 12.83 9.41
CA GLU A 295 14.88 13.83 8.36
C GLU A 295 13.41 14.14 8.05
N ASP A 296 12.50 13.66 8.89
CA ASP A 296 11.06 13.91 8.80
C ASP A 296 10.46 13.55 7.42
N LYS A 297 10.99 12.48 6.78
CA LYS A 297 10.58 12.06 5.44
C LYS A 297 9.44 11.05 5.42
N ILE A 298 9.14 10.37 6.52
CA ILE A 298 8.08 9.36 6.58
C ILE A 298 6.70 10.01 6.61
N ASP A 299 5.79 9.53 5.76
CA ASP A 299 4.40 10.00 5.67
C ASP A 299 3.42 9.07 6.39
N SER A 300 3.64 7.76 6.28
CA SER A 300 2.83 6.76 6.97
C SER A 300 3.67 5.60 7.49
N ILE A 301 3.19 4.99 8.59
CA ILE A 301 3.85 3.84 9.22
C ILE A 301 2.85 2.71 9.36
N TYR A 302 3.26 1.51 8.95
CA TYR A 302 2.54 0.25 9.14
C TYR A 302 3.33 -0.62 10.11
N GLU A 303 2.91 -0.62 11.35
CA GLU A 303 3.55 -1.35 12.44
C GLU A 303 2.83 -2.68 12.67
N PHE A 304 3.52 -3.78 12.38
CA PHE A 304 3.10 -5.14 12.69
C PHE A 304 3.76 -5.58 13.98
N LYS A 305 2.99 -5.71 15.04
CA LYS A 305 3.48 -6.06 16.37
C LYS A 305 2.97 -7.44 16.80
N SER A 306 3.91 -8.38 17.02
CA SER A 306 3.61 -9.69 17.58
C SER A 306 3.30 -9.60 19.07
N LEU A 307 2.48 -10.52 19.60
CA LEU A 307 2.26 -10.69 21.04
C LEU A 307 3.39 -11.49 21.72
N HIS A 308 4.35 -12.00 20.93
CA HIS A 308 5.49 -12.76 21.44
C HIS A 308 6.69 -11.86 21.72
N SER A 309 7.33 -12.10 22.87
CA SER A 309 8.59 -11.42 23.24
C SER A 309 9.80 -12.20 22.70
N ILE A 310 10.84 -11.47 22.30
CA ILE A 310 12.13 -12.00 21.83
C ILE A 310 13.21 -11.69 22.88
N GLN A 311 14.12 -12.65 23.13
CA GLN A 311 15.17 -12.50 24.14
C GLN A 311 16.49 -11.96 23.54
N ASP A 312 16.77 -12.30 22.28
CA ASP A 312 18.01 -11.92 21.60
C ASP A 312 17.74 -11.46 20.16
N GLY A 313 18.25 -10.29 19.83
CA GLY A 313 18.05 -9.67 18.53
C GLY A 313 18.35 -8.17 18.54
N MET A 314 17.99 -7.48 17.48
CA MET A 314 18.11 -6.04 17.38
C MET A 314 16.83 -5.37 17.86
N HIS A 315 16.92 -4.56 18.90
CA HIS A 315 15.81 -3.72 19.36
C HIS A 315 15.69 -2.47 18.49
N ILE A 316 14.45 -2.03 18.18
CA ILE A 316 14.20 -0.85 17.33
C ILE A 316 14.75 0.46 17.93
N GLY A 317 14.77 0.54 19.27
CA GLY A 317 15.30 1.68 20.02
C GLY A 317 14.23 2.69 20.44
N ASN A 318 14.57 3.53 21.45
CA ASN A 318 13.64 4.51 22.01
C ASN A 318 13.36 5.68 21.05
N ALA A 319 14.29 5.98 20.13
CA ALA A 319 14.12 7.05 19.14
C ALA A 319 12.88 6.83 18.25
N TYR A 320 12.64 5.59 17.83
CA TYR A 320 11.44 5.22 17.07
C TYR A 320 10.15 5.62 17.81
N ASN A 321 10.03 5.23 19.08
CA ASN A 321 8.85 5.55 19.89
C ASN A 321 8.68 7.06 20.12
N GLN A 322 9.79 7.81 20.24
CA GLN A 322 9.75 9.27 20.36
C GLN A 322 9.24 9.93 19.09
N HIS A 323 9.73 9.51 17.92
CA HIS A 323 9.23 9.99 16.63
C HIS A 323 7.75 9.65 16.43
N LEU A 324 7.36 8.42 16.76
CA LEU A 324 5.97 7.97 16.65
C LEU A 324 5.02 8.83 17.48
N ASN A 325 5.35 9.04 18.75
CA ASN A 325 4.50 9.79 19.68
C ASN A 325 4.40 11.30 19.36
N ASN A 326 5.45 11.88 18.78
CA ASN A 326 5.52 13.33 18.53
C ASN A 326 5.06 13.71 17.12
N GLY A 327 5.28 12.83 16.12
CA GLY A 327 5.09 13.15 14.71
C GLY A 327 3.90 12.46 14.04
N PHE A 328 3.28 11.47 14.69
CA PHE A 328 2.27 10.64 14.05
C PHE A 328 1.03 10.44 14.91
N LYS A 329 -0.11 10.28 14.27
CA LYS A 329 -1.38 9.87 14.90
C LYS A 329 -1.82 8.50 14.38
N ILE A 330 -2.46 7.73 15.25
CA ILE A 330 -3.06 6.44 14.86
C ILE A 330 -4.21 6.70 13.88
N ARG A 331 -4.17 6.03 12.74
CA ARG A 331 -5.24 6.02 11.74
C ARG A 331 -6.17 4.82 11.95
N SER A 332 -5.61 3.64 12.12
CA SER A 332 -6.39 2.41 12.35
C SER A 332 -5.58 1.38 13.12
N LYS A 333 -6.31 0.43 13.72
CA LYS A 333 -5.72 -0.71 14.43
C LYS A 333 -6.52 -1.96 14.13
N TYR A 334 -5.83 -3.03 13.75
CA TYR A 334 -6.41 -4.32 13.40
C TYR A 334 -5.77 -5.43 14.23
N GLU A 335 -6.59 -6.40 14.60
CA GLU A 335 -6.15 -7.62 15.26
C GLU A 335 -5.95 -8.71 14.20
N LEU A 336 -4.74 -9.25 14.10
CA LEU A 336 -4.32 -10.25 13.14
C LEU A 336 -3.93 -11.54 13.86
N MET A 337 -4.88 -12.16 14.58
CA MET A 337 -4.67 -13.29 15.48
C MET A 337 -3.73 -12.92 16.66
N ASP A 338 -2.49 -13.43 16.64
CA ASP A 338 -1.43 -13.15 17.61
C ASP A 338 -0.56 -11.93 17.26
N ASN A 339 -1.01 -11.13 16.32
CA ASN A 339 -0.36 -9.88 15.93
C ASN A 339 -1.37 -8.73 15.91
N PHE A 340 -0.85 -7.51 15.97
CA PHE A 340 -1.59 -6.28 15.67
C PHE A 340 -0.95 -5.55 14.50
N LEU A 341 -1.77 -5.01 13.61
CA LEU A 341 -1.38 -3.99 12.67
C LEU A 341 -1.91 -2.65 13.16
N THR A 342 -1.02 -1.72 13.44
CA THR A 342 -1.38 -0.32 13.68
C THR A 342 -0.86 0.54 12.53
N THR A 343 -1.75 1.31 11.91
CA THR A 343 -1.36 2.27 10.88
C THR A 343 -1.33 3.66 11.45
N TYR A 344 -0.32 4.41 11.06
CA TYR A 344 -0.11 5.79 11.51
C TYR A 344 0.04 6.69 10.29
N THR A 345 -0.45 7.91 10.40
CA THR A 345 -0.22 9.00 9.45
C THR A 345 0.45 10.17 10.15
N LYS A 346 1.24 10.93 9.42
CA LYS A 346 1.89 12.14 9.91
C LYS A 346 0.85 13.15 10.42
N ASN A 347 1.18 13.89 11.49
CA ASN A 347 0.29 14.90 12.11
C ASN A 347 0.02 16.07 11.16
#